data_26fad611ba452c12cda2f3d3da1fc384
#
_entry.id   26fad611ba452c12cda2f3d3da1fc384
#
_cell.length_a   1.000
_cell.length_b   1.000
_cell.length_c   1.000
_cell.angle_alpha   90.00
_cell.angle_beta   90.00
_cell.angle_gamma   90.00
#
_symmetry.space_group_name_H-M   'P 1'
#
loop_
_entity.id
_entity.type
_entity.pdbx_description
1 polymer ?
#
loop_
_entity_poly.entity_id
_entity_poly.type
_entity_poly.pdbx_seq_one_letter_code
_entity_poly.pdbx_strand_id
1 'polypeptide(L)'
;MLLLQDLMGDNCELEMISGGCDKETHRRRFRTKLIAMGMCGYDRVIVEPSGIYDVDEFFDVLHDEPLDKWYEIGNVVTIVDAKLESGLSEEADYLLASEAANAGSIILSRAEEATKEQIENTIEHLNRALEQVQCKRRLDREIMRKDGAELSEEDFDKILKSGYVAENYRKMELDEKKGFDSLYFMELKISADELKTQVAKMMQDPECGVIFRVKGFVKDDAGSWMQLNATGHEISMKPIGDGQEVVIVIGEQLKEDCIRKYLEN
;
A
#
# COMPACT_ATOMS: atom_id res chain seq x y z
N MET A 1 4.35 -10.80 1.67
CA MET A 1 5.26 -11.70 0.95
C MET A 1 4.86 -13.17 1.09
N LEU A 2 4.74 -13.72 2.28
CA LEU A 2 4.34 -15.12 2.48
C LEU A 2 3.07 -15.53 1.70
N LEU A 3 2.08 -14.64 1.61
CA LEU A 3 0.83 -14.90 0.88
C LEU A 3 1.00 -15.04 -0.64
N LEU A 4 2.09 -14.56 -1.20
CA LEU A 4 2.36 -14.66 -2.64
C LEU A 4 3.21 -15.89 -2.99
N GLN A 5 3.94 -16.46 -2.04
CA GLN A 5 4.81 -17.61 -2.30
C GLN A 5 4.05 -18.82 -2.82
N ASP A 6 2.85 -19.07 -2.29
CA ASP A 6 2.01 -20.18 -2.71
C ASP A 6 1.39 -20.01 -4.11
N LEU A 7 1.42 -18.77 -4.64
CA LEU A 7 0.89 -18.43 -5.96
C LEU A 7 1.97 -18.43 -7.05
N MET A 8 3.23 -18.57 -6.65
CA MET A 8 4.36 -18.49 -7.58
C MET A 8 4.63 -19.82 -8.24
N GLY A 9 4.69 -19.81 -9.59
CA GLY A 9 5.14 -20.94 -10.40
C GLY A 9 6.62 -20.83 -10.73
N ASP A 10 7.12 -21.81 -11.48
CA ASP A 10 8.55 -21.94 -11.86
C ASP A 10 9.10 -20.75 -12.66
N ASN A 11 8.22 -19.92 -13.23
CA ASN A 11 8.58 -18.77 -14.08
C ASN A 11 8.46 -17.43 -13.36
N CYS A 12 8.28 -17.40 -12.05
CA CYS A 12 8.09 -16.18 -11.28
C CYS A 12 9.02 -16.17 -10.06
N GLU A 13 9.77 -15.11 -9.89
CA GLU A 13 10.64 -14.90 -8.73
C GLU A 13 10.11 -13.73 -7.90
N LEU A 14 10.10 -13.87 -6.58
CA LEU A 14 9.63 -12.86 -5.66
C LEU A 14 10.81 -12.29 -4.87
N GLU A 15 10.98 -10.98 -4.96
CA GLU A 15 11.98 -10.26 -4.24
C GLU A 15 11.35 -9.20 -3.33
N MET A 16 11.89 -9.05 -2.13
CA MET A 16 11.45 -8.03 -1.19
C MET A 16 12.55 -7.00 -0.94
N ILE A 17 12.17 -5.74 -1.01
CA ILE A 17 13.01 -4.62 -0.60
C ILE A 17 12.47 -4.13 0.73
N SER A 18 13.17 -4.44 1.80
CA SER A 18 12.79 -4.02 3.14
C SER A 18 13.88 -3.19 3.78
N GLY A 19 13.47 -2.28 4.65
CA GLY A 19 14.35 -1.51 5.53
C GLY A 19 15.24 -0.52 4.77
N GLY A 20 15.48 0.52 5.41
CA GLY A 20 16.37 1.63 5.14
C GLY A 20 16.09 2.60 6.26
N CYS A 21 17.12 3.09 6.95
CA CYS A 21 16.93 4.08 8.02
C CYS A 21 16.51 5.44 7.43
N ASP A 22 16.55 5.57 6.10
CA ASP A 22 16.29 6.79 5.38
C ASP A 22 15.88 6.51 3.92
N LYS A 23 15.25 7.50 3.32
CA LYS A 23 14.72 7.53 1.95
C LYS A 23 15.79 7.21 0.90
N GLU A 24 17.00 7.77 1.04
CA GLU A 24 18.09 7.57 0.10
C GLU A 24 18.60 6.13 0.09
N THR A 25 18.70 5.51 1.26
CA THR A 25 19.07 4.09 1.39
C THR A 25 18.03 3.18 0.73
N HIS A 26 16.74 3.50 0.90
CA HIS A 26 15.66 2.75 0.26
C HIS A 26 15.73 2.89 -1.27
N ARG A 27 15.86 4.10 -1.79
CA ARG A 27 16.04 4.39 -3.22
C ARG A 27 17.24 3.62 -3.81
N ARG A 28 18.38 3.63 -3.14
CA ARG A 28 19.58 2.91 -3.58
C ARG A 28 19.37 1.40 -3.61
N ARG A 29 18.70 0.81 -2.63
CA ARG A 29 18.37 -0.62 -2.60
C ARG A 29 17.42 -0.99 -3.74
N PHE A 30 16.40 -0.20 -3.96
CA PHE A 30 15.46 -0.39 -5.05
C PHE A 30 16.16 -0.35 -6.41
N ARG A 31 16.96 0.68 -6.66
CA ARG A 31 17.80 0.79 -7.88
C ARG A 31 18.69 -0.43 -8.07
N THR A 32 19.38 -0.89 -7.03
CA THR A 32 20.27 -2.06 -7.09
C THR A 32 19.52 -3.34 -7.45
N LYS A 33 18.32 -3.53 -6.90
CA LYS A 33 17.47 -4.68 -7.24
C LYS A 33 17.00 -4.64 -8.69
N LEU A 34 16.56 -3.50 -9.18
CA LEU A 34 16.17 -3.34 -10.58
C LEU A 34 17.34 -3.64 -11.54
N ILE A 35 18.57 -3.20 -11.21
CA ILE A 35 19.76 -3.53 -11.99
C ILE A 35 19.96 -5.05 -12.01
N ALA A 36 19.89 -5.73 -10.87
CA ALA A 36 20.04 -7.19 -10.79
C ALA A 36 18.97 -7.92 -11.62
N MET A 37 17.70 -7.52 -11.51
CA MET A 37 16.61 -8.10 -12.29
C MET A 37 16.76 -7.87 -13.79
N GLY A 38 17.22 -6.69 -14.22
CA GLY A 38 17.51 -6.42 -15.63
C GLY A 38 18.63 -7.32 -16.18
N MET A 39 19.61 -7.68 -15.35
CA MET A 39 20.66 -8.65 -15.72
C MET A 39 20.15 -10.08 -15.78
N CYS A 40 19.11 -10.45 -15.06
CA CYS A 40 18.50 -11.78 -15.11
C CYS A 40 17.65 -12.01 -16.37
N GLY A 41 17.28 -10.96 -17.09
CA GLY A 41 16.56 -11.06 -18.37
C GLY A 41 15.09 -11.42 -18.23
N TYR A 42 14.42 -10.94 -17.18
CA TYR A 42 12.98 -11.09 -17.03
C TYR A 42 12.21 -10.31 -18.10
N ASP A 43 11.14 -10.89 -18.63
CA ASP A 43 10.25 -10.23 -19.60
C ASP A 43 9.46 -9.08 -18.96
N ARG A 44 9.17 -9.19 -17.65
CA ARG A 44 8.39 -8.20 -16.90
C ARG A 44 8.79 -8.19 -15.43
N VAL A 45 8.88 -6.99 -14.87
CA VAL A 45 9.02 -6.75 -13.44
C VAL A 45 7.76 -6.04 -12.96
N ILE A 46 7.10 -6.63 -11.96
CA ILE A 46 5.93 -6.05 -11.30
C ILE A 46 6.42 -5.51 -9.96
N VAL A 47 6.18 -4.23 -9.70
CA VAL A 47 6.58 -3.58 -8.47
C VAL A 47 5.33 -3.20 -7.69
N GLU A 48 5.23 -3.68 -6.45
CA GLU A 48 4.23 -3.23 -5.47
C GLU A 48 4.93 -2.40 -4.39
N PRO A 49 4.88 -1.08 -4.48
CA PRO A 49 5.42 -0.22 -3.43
C PRO A 49 4.53 -0.21 -2.19
N SER A 50 5.03 0.34 -1.09
CA SER A 50 4.17 0.69 0.05
C SER A 50 3.17 1.76 -0.38
N GLY A 51 1.91 1.69 0.08
CA GLY A 51 0.89 2.71 -0.18
C GLY A 51 1.16 4.10 0.43
N ILE A 52 2.34 4.28 1.01
CA ILE A 52 2.86 5.57 1.49
C ILE A 52 4.12 5.99 0.70
N TYR A 53 4.40 5.32 -0.40
CA TYR A 53 5.58 5.59 -1.22
C TYR A 53 5.27 6.67 -2.26
N ASP A 54 6.16 7.65 -2.37
CA ASP A 54 6.04 8.71 -3.36
C ASP A 54 6.28 8.16 -4.78
N VAL A 55 5.27 8.27 -5.63
CA VAL A 55 5.30 7.79 -7.03
C VAL A 55 6.40 8.49 -7.84
N ASP A 56 6.66 9.76 -7.56
CA ASP A 56 7.72 10.51 -8.24
C ASP A 56 9.11 9.90 -8.03
N GLU A 57 9.39 9.42 -6.81
CA GLU A 57 10.66 8.74 -6.53
C GLU A 57 10.85 7.46 -7.32
N PHE A 58 9.74 6.73 -7.52
CA PHE A 58 9.77 5.54 -8.34
C PHE A 58 10.16 5.86 -9.78
N PHE A 59 9.53 6.85 -10.38
CA PHE A 59 9.83 7.27 -11.75
C PHE A 59 11.23 7.84 -11.87
N ASP A 60 11.69 8.63 -10.91
CA ASP A 60 13.05 9.18 -10.90
C ASP A 60 14.11 8.07 -10.92
N VAL A 61 13.89 6.97 -10.17
CA VAL A 61 14.82 5.82 -10.21
C VAL A 61 14.85 5.16 -11.58
N LEU A 62 13.71 5.04 -12.26
CA LEU A 62 13.64 4.42 -13.59
C LEU A 62 14.29 5.30 -14.67
N HIS A 63 14.38 6.61 -14.47
CA HIS A 63 15.06 7.52 -15.38
C HIS A 63 16.58 7.60 -15.14
N ASP A 64 17.11 7.00 -14.05
CA ASP A 64 18.55 6.91 -13.80
C ASP A 64 19.23 5.88 -14.73
N GLU A 65 20.42 6.20 -15.25
CA GLU A 65 21.25 5.21 -15.98
C GLU A 65 21.68 4.06 -15.05
N PRO A 66 21.65 2.79 -15.50
CA PRO A 66 21.32 2.29 -16.85
C PRO A 66 19.84 1.91 -17.01
N LEU A 67 18.98 2.12 -16.00
CA LEU A 67 17.61 1.64 -15.95
C LEU A 67 16.74 2.24 -17.06
N ASP A 68 16.99 3.50 -17.41
CA ASP A 68 16.34 4.21 -18.52
C ASP A 68 16.51 3.53 -19.89
N LYS A 69 17.56 2.71 -20.03
CA LYS A 69 17.85 1.96 -21.25
C LYS A 69 17.39 0.51 -21.20
N TRP A 70 17.10 -0.02 -20.00
CA TRP A 70 16.78 -1.42 -19.77
C TRP A 70 15.30 -1.66 -19.52
N TYR A 71 14.60 -0.65 -19.06
CA TYR A 71 13.20 -0.75 -18.69
C TYR A 71 12.34 0.21 -19.48
N GLU A 72 11.14 -0.27 -19.80
CA GLU A 72 10.03 0.53 -20.28
C GLU A 72 8.87 0.42 -19.30
N ILE A 73 8.24 1.54 -18.98
CA ILE A 73 7.06 1.54 -18.11
C ILE A 73 5.89 0.97 -18.89
N GLY A 74 5.46 -0.22 -18.54
CA GLY A 74 4.36 -0.92 -19.22
C GLY A 74 3.01 -0.38 -18.82
N ASN A 75 2.73 -0.38 -17.51
CA ASN A 75 1.48 0.14 -16.98
C ASN A 75 1.61 0.51 -15.50
N VAL A 76 0.80 1.47 -15.07
CA VAL A 76 0.66 1.90 -13.68
C VAL A 76 -0.78 1.64 -13.24
N VAL A 77 -0.93 0.91 -12.15
CA VAL A 77 -2.24 0.55 -11.58
C VAL A 77 -2.33 1.11 -10.17
N THR A 78 -3.34 1.91 -9.92
CA THR A 78 -3.64 2.40 -8.56
C THR A 78 -4.85 1.66 -8.01
N ILE A 79 -4.72 1.12 -6.81
CA ILE A 79 -5.80 0.40 -6.12
C ILE A 79 -6.27 1.25 -4.95
N VAL A 80 -7.52 1.66 -4.97
CA VAL A 80 -8.15 2.51 -3.96
C VAL A 80 -9.26 1.74 -3.26
N ASP A 81 -9.37 1.92 -1.96
CA ASP A 81 -10.49 1.36 -1.20
C ASP A 81 -11.80 2.05 -1.58
N ALA A 82 -12.82 1.27 -1.97
CA ALA A 82 -14.13 1.80 -2.30
C ALA A 82 -14.85 2.48 -1.12
N LYS A 83 -14.37 2.22 0.10
CA LYS A 83 -14.83 2.84 1.36
C LYS A 83 -13.80 3.83 1.90
N LEU A 84 -13.19 4.64 1.04
CA LEU A 84 -12.17 5.60 1.42
C LEU A 84 -12.70 6.55 2.52
N GLU A 85 -11.89 6.78 3.53
CA GLU A 85 -12.23 7.69 4.63
C GLU A 85 -12.33 9.15 4.14
N SER A 86 -13.32 9.89 4.60
CA SER A 86 -13.58 11.26 4.15
C SER A 86 -12.65 12.31 4.77
N GLY A 87 -11.92 11.96 5.80
CA GLY A 87 -11.10 12.88 6.61
C GLY A 87 -9.61 12.59 6.53
N LEU A 88 -9.08 12.39 5.32
CA LEU A 88 -7.65 12.22 5.13
C LEU A 88 -6.89 13.52 5.41
N SER A 89 -5.62 13.40 5.83
CA SER A 89 -4.72 14.53 5.96
C SER A 89 -4.36 15.13 4.59
N GLU A 90 -3.79 16.31 4.58
CA GLU A 90 -3.30 16.96 3.36
C GLU A 90 -2.19 16.12 2.68
N GLU A 91 -1.34 15.50 3.50
CA GLU A 91 -0.29 14.59 3.05
C GLU A 91 -0.87 13.32 2.42
N ALA A 92 -1.91 12.72 3.03
CA ALA A 92 -2.60 11.55 2.49
C ALA A 92 -3.31 11.85 1.18
N ASP A 93 -3.98 12.98 1.10
CA ASP A 93 -4.64 13.45 -0.12
C ASP A 93 -3.62 13.72 -1.24
N TYR A 94 -2.44 14.25 -0.89
CA TYR A 94 -1.36 14.42 -1.84
C TYR A 94 -0.85 13.09 -2.41
N LEU A 95 -0.58 12.09 -1.56
CA LEU A 95 -0.15 10.76 -2.02
C LEU A 95 -1.20 10.12 -2.90
N LEU A 96 -2.46 10.14 -2.46
CA LEU A 96 -3.59 9.64 -3.22
C LEU A 96 -3.70 10.30 -4.60
N ALA A 97 -3.52 11.62 -4.66
CA ALA A 97 -3.52 12.38 -5.90
C ALA A 97 -2.34 12.02 -6.81
N SER A 98 -1.13 11.88 -6.26
CA SER A 98 0.08 11.54 -7.01
C SER A 98 -0.03 10.15 -7.66
N GLU A 99 -0.54 9.18 -6.93
CA GLU A 99 -0.80 7.84 -7.43
C GLU A 99 -1.88 7.84 -8.51
N ALA A 100 -3.00 8.52 -8.26
CA ALA A 100 -4.11 8.60 -9.20
C ALA A 100 -3.77 9.39 -10.48
N ALA A 101 -2.93 10.44 -10.38
CA ALA A 101 -2.53 11.25 -11.52
C ALA A 101 -1.77 10.44 -12.57
N ASN A 102 -0.93 9.50 -12.14
CA ASN A 102 -0.07 8.73 -13.02
C ASN A 102 -0.67 7.37 -13.45
N ALA A 103 -1.76 6.94 -12.86
CA ALA A 103 -2.36 5.64 -13.14
C ALA A 103 -2.92 5.53 -14.56
N GLY A 104 -2.56 4.50 -15.28
CA GLY A 104 -3.26 4.08 -16.51
C GLY A 104 -4.58 3.37 -16.22
N SER A 105 -4.66 2.71 -15.05
CA SER A 105 -5.88 2.06 -14.57
C SER A 105 -6.06 2.31 -13.06
N ILE A 106 -7.29 2.59 -12.65
CA ILE A 106 -7.67 2.72 -11.23
C ILE A 106 -8.71 1.65 -10.91
N ILE A 107 -8.45 0.89 -9.86
CA ILE A 107 -9.31 -0.20 -9.42
C ILE A 107 -9.82 0.10 -8.02
N LEU A 108 -11.13 0.04 -7.82
CA LEU A 108 -11.72 0.13 -6.48
C LEU A 108 -11.77 -1.26 -5.86
N SER A 109 -10.94 -1.48 -4.85
CA SER A 109 -11.02 -2.69 -4.02
C SER A 109 -12.20 -2.63 -3.07
N ARG A 110 -12.73 -3.79 -2.67
CA ARG A 110 -13.92 -3.92 -1.80
C ARG A 110 -15.17 -3.23 -2.35
N ALA A 111 -15.28 -3.11 -3.68
CA ALA A 111 -16.40 -2.45 -4.33
C ALA A 111 -17.74 -3.17 -4.08
N GLU A 112 -17.72 -4.49 -3.90
CA GLU A 112 -18.92 -5.28 -3.57
C GLU A 112 -19.45 -5.03 -2.16
N GLU A 113 -18.57 -4.71 -1.23
CA GLU A 113 -18.92 -4.41 0.15
C GLU A 113 -19.37 -2.96 0.33
N ALA A 114 -19.11 -2.09 -0.65
CA ALA A 114 -19.39 -0.67 -0.59
C ALA A 114 -20.79 -0.35 -1.13
N THR A 115 -21.46 0.60 -0.51
CA THR A 115 -22.69 1.16 -1.07
C THR A 115 -22.38 2.04 -2.29
N LYS A 116 -23.38 2.27 -3.14
CA LYS A 116 -23.21 3.19 -4.28
C LYS A 116 -22.76 4.58 -3.83
N GLU A 117 -23.31 5.07 -2.72
CA GLU A 117 -22.96 6.35 -2.14
C GLU A 117 -21.48 6.40 -1.71
N GLN A 118 -20.97 5.32 -1.06
CA GLN A 118 -19.56 5.23 -0.69
C GLN A 118 -18.64 5.25 -1.90
N ILE A 119 -18.98 4.52 -2.97
CA ILE A 119 -18.23 4.52 -4.22
C ILE A 119 -18.21 5.92 -4.84
N GLU A 120 -19.36 6.60 -4.92
CA GLU A 120 -19.45 7.95 -5.46
C GLU A 120 -18.63 8.93 -4.61
N ASN A 121 -18.73 8.87 -3.29
CA ASN A 121 -17.95 9.69 -2.37
C ASN A 121 -16.44 9.47 -2.54
N THR A 122 -16.00 8.22 -2.73
CA THR A 122 -14.60 7.89 -3.00
C THR A 122 -14.11 8.51 -4.31
N ILE A 123 -14.92 8.42 -5.38
CA ILE A 123 -14.57 9.02 -6.69
C ILE A 123 -14.53 10.55 -6.60
N GLU A 124 -15.47 11.15 -5.89
CA GLU A 124 -15.46 12.59 -5.64
C GLU A 124 -14.25 13.03 -4.82
N HIS A 125 -13.86 12.23 -3.83
CA HIS A 125 -12.67 12.48 -3.02
C HIS A 125 -11.40 12.43 -3.87
N LEU A 126 -11.22 11.40 -4.70
CA LEU A 126 -10.12 11.30 -5.66
C LEU A 126 -10.03 12.54 -6.57
N ASN A 127 -11.16 12.97 -7.11
CA ASN A 127 -11.20 14.15 -7.96
C ASN A 127 -10.85 15.45 -7.20
N ARG A 128 -11.26 15.59 -5.94
CA ARG A 128 -10.87 16.73 -5.10
C ARG A 128 -9.38 16.72 -4.79
N ALA A 129 -8.83 15.56 -4.45
CA ALA A 129 -7.39 15.42 -4.20
C ALA A 129 -6.56 15.81 -5.44
N LEU A 130 -6.96 15.38 -6.64
CA LEU A 130 -6.34 15.79 -7.90
C LEU A 130 -6.44 17.31 -8.14
N GLU A 131 -7.58 17.91 -7.83
CA GLU A 131 -7.78 19.36 -7.96
C GLU A 131 -6.91 20.17 -6.99
N GLN A 132 -6.73 19.69 -5.75
CA GLN A 132 -5.87 20.32 -4.74
C GLN A 132 -4.40 20.40 -5.19
N VAL A 133 -3.92 19.39 -5.89
CA VAL A 133 -2.58 19.38 -6.49
C VAL A 133 -2.53 20.02 -7.88
N GLN A 134 -3.59 20.71 -8.30
CA GLN A 134 -3.70 21.36 -9.60
C GLN A 134 -3.55 20.41 -10.81
N CYS A 135 -3.84 19.14 -10.63
CA CYS A 135 -3.92 18.17 -11.70
C CYS A 135 -5.19 18.41 -12.53
N LYS A 136 -5.06 18.38 -13.86
CA LYS A 136 -6.20 18.58 -14.77
C LYS A 136 -7.01 17.32 -15.04
N ARG A 137 -6.48 16.18 -14.62
CA ARG A 137 -7.14 14.90 -14.78
C ARG A 137 -8.44 14.86 -13.98
N ARG A 138 -9.48 14.28 -14.59
CA ARG A 138 -10.75 14.00 -13.92
C ARG A 138 -11.12 12.54 -14.15
N LEU A 139 -11.41 11.86 -13.07
CA LEU A 139 -11.70 10.43 -13.04
C LEU A 139 -13.21 10.19 -13.03
N ASP A 140 -13.68 9.22 -13.82
CA ASP A 140 -15.08 8.80 -13.84
C ASP A 140 -15.20 7.36 -14.39
N ARG A 141 -15.22 7.21 -15.72
CA ARG A 141 -15.54 5.94 -16.40
C ARG A 141 -14.38 4.98 -16.48
N GLU A 142 -13.16 5.47 -16.35
CA GLU A 142 -11.93 4.65 -16.36
C GLU A 142 -11.72 3.87 -15.06
N ILE A 143 -12.51 4.16 -14.01
CA ILE A 143 -12.39 3.48 -12.74
C ILE A 143 -13.07 2.13 -12.80
N MET A 144 -12.29 1.07 -12.58
CA MET A 144 -12.79 -0.29 -12.49
C MET A 144 -13.41 -0.54 -11.11
N ARG A 145 -14.69 -0.89 -11.09
CA ARG A 145 -15.49 -1.10 -9.86
C ARG A 145 -15.74 -2.59 -9.66
N LYS A 146 -14.65 -3.38 -9.59
CA LYS A 146 -14.70 -4.82 -9.42
C LYS A 146 -13.64 -5.26 -8.43
N ASP A 147 -13.98 -6.19 -7.57
CA ASP A 147 -13.01 -6.83 -6.69
C ASP A 147 -12.04 -7.73 -7.47
N GLY A 148 -10.81 -7.88 -6.94
CA GLY A 148 -9.77 -8.65 -7.61
C GLY A 148 -10.17 -10.08 -7.94
N ALA A 149 -11.03 -10.71 -7.11
CA ALA A 149 -11.55 -12.06 -7.34
C ALA A 149 -12.55 -12.16 -8.50
N GLU A 150 -13.13 -11.03 -8.92
CA GLU A 150 -14.12 -10.96 -10.00
C GLU A 150 -13.53 -10.51 -11.34
N LEU A 151 -12.25 -10.18 -11.38
CA LEU A 151 -11.56 -9.77 -12.58
C LEU A 151 -11.52 -10.95 -13.58
N SER A 152 -12.06 -10.72 -14.77
CA SER A 152 -11.98 -11.65 -15.89
C SER A 152 -10.65 -11.51 -16.63
N GLU A 153 -10.33 -12.48 -17.50
CA GLU A 153 -9.17 -12.37 -18.40
C GLU A 153 -9.21 -11.10 -19.25
N GLU A 154 -10.40 -10.68 -19.71
CA GLU A 154 -10.57 -9.43 -20.45
C GLU A 154 -10.26 -8.20 -19.60
N ASP A 155 -10.59 -8.21 -18.30
CA ASP A 155 -10.26 -7.13 -17.40
C ASP A 155 -8.74 -7.06 -17.15
N PHE A 156 -8.09 -8.21 -16.96
CA PHE A 156 -6.63 -8.28 -16.87
C PHE A 156 -5.94 -7.78 -18.15
N ASP A 157 -6.47 -8.14 -19.31
CA ASP A 157 -5.98 -7.65 -20.59
C ASP A 157 -6.09 -6.12 -20.71
N LYS A 158 -7.19 -5.53 -20.23
CA LYS A 158 -7.37 -4.07 -20.18
C LYS A 158 -6.35 -3.42 -19.22
N ILE A 159 -6.17 -3.99 -18.02
CA ILE A 159 -5.20 -3.51 -17.05
C ILE A 159 -3.79 -3.55 -17.64
N LEU A 160 -3.39 -4.67 -18.25
CA LEU A 160 -2.06 -4.84 -18.84
C LEU A 160 -1.77 -3.86 -19.99
N LYS A 161 -2.82 -3.40 -20.68
CA LYS A 161 -2.74 -2.46 -21.81
C LYS A 161 -3.02 -1.02 -21.42
N SER A 162 -3.28 -0.74 -20.13
CA SER A 162 -3.68 0.58 -19.67
C SER A 162 -2.59 1.65 -19.79
N GLY A 163 -1.34 1.24 -19.86
CA GLY A 163 -0.22 2.17 -19.89
C GLY A 163 -0.08 2.98 -18.59
N TYR A 164 0.38 4.20 -18.73
CA TYR A 164 0.41 5.19 -17.65
C TYR A 164 0.11 6.58 -18.21
N VAL A 165 -0.23 7.51 -17.35
CA VAL A 165 -0.52 8.89 -17.71
C VAL A 165 0.55 9.78 -17.09
N ALA A 166 1.22 10.58 -17.91
CA ALA A 166 2.19 11.55 -17.44
C ALA A 166 1.51 12.91 -17.23
N GLU A 167 0.78 13.05 -16.13
CA GLU A 167 0.09 14.31 -15.81
C GLU A 167 1.01 15.23 -15.01
N ASN A 168 0.83 16.53 -15.25
CA ASN A 168 1.49 17.55 -14.45
C ASN A 168 0.63 17.91 -13.24
N TYR A 169 1.21 17.88 -12.07
CA TYR A 169 0.60 18.34 -10.83
C TYR A 169 1.63 19.05 -9.95
N ARG A 170 1.12 19.83 -8.99
CA ARG A 170 1.98 20.55 -8.05
C ARG A 170 2.58 19.55 -7.05
N LYS A 171 3.90 19.39 -7.09
CA LYS A 171 4.63 18.57 -6.14
C LYS A 171 4.64 19.21 -4.75
N MET A 172 4.42 18.39 -3.73
CA MET A 172 4.54 18.76 -2.34
C MET A 172 5.82 18.11 -1.79
N GLU A 173 6.63 18.86 -1.06
CA GLU A 173 7.68 18.27 -0.24
C GLU A 173 7.03 17.67 1.00
N LEU A 174 6.96 16.35 1.04
CA LEU A 174 6.49 15.64 2.23
C LEU A 174 7.53 15.79 3.35
N ASP A 175 7.12 16.33 4.49
CA ASP A 175 7.97 16.39 5.67
C ASP A 175 8.10 14.97 6.23
N GLU A 176 9.30 14.37 6.16
CA GLU A 176 9.59 13.02 6.68
C GLU A 176 9.18 12.83 8.14
N LYS A 177 9.07 13.92 8.91
CA LYS A 177 8.67 13.88 10.33
C LYS A 177 7.15 13.97 10.55
N LYS A 178 6.40 14.39 9.55
CA LYS A 178 4.94 14.56 9.61
C LYS A 178 4.20 13.56 8.72
N GLY A 179 4.92 12.90 7.82
CA GLY A 179 4.36 11.94 6.91
C GLY A 179 3.96 10.62 7.58
N PHE A 180 3.57 9.71 6.73
CA PHE A 180 3.24 8.35 7.13
C PHE A 180 4.46 7.64 7.70
N ASP A 181 4.25 6.89 8.76
CA ASP A 181 5.26 6.07 9.39
C ASP A 181 4.78 4.62 9.51
N SER A 182 5.75 3.72 9.60
CA SER A 182 5.50 2.30 9.83
C SER A 182 6.35 1.83 10.99
N LEU A 183 5.70 1.50 12.09
CA LEU A 183 6.37 0.94 13.27
C LEU A 183 6.27 -0.59 13.25
N TYR A 184 7.38 -1.23 13.58
CA TYR A 184 7.52 -2.69 13.57
C TYR A 184 7.77 -3.18 14.98
N PHE A 185 6.91 -4.07 15.47
CA PHE A 185 7.01 -4.70 16.77
C PHE A 185 7.24 -6.20 16.60
N MET A 186 8.35 -6.68 17.07
CA MET A 186 8.75 -8.08 16.97
C MET A 186 8.78 -8.72 18.37
N GLU A 187 8.74 -10.05 18.41
CA GLU A 187 8.86 -10.84 19.64
C GLU A 187 7.82 -10.47 20.71
N LEU A 188 6.62 -10.14 20.28
CA LEU A 188 5.52 -9.78 21.18
C LEU A 188 4.98 -11.04 21.87
N LYS A 189 4.86 -10.98 23.19
CA LYS A 189 4.24 -12.06 24.00
C LYS A 189 2.75 -11.81 24.20
N ILE A 190 2.02 -11.73 23.10
CA ILE A 190 0.57 -11.43 23.11
C ILE A 190 -0.17 -12.54 22.35
N SER A 191 -1.29 -13.02 22.92
CA SER A 191 -2.13 -13.99 22.23
C SER A 191 -2.90 -13.34 21.07
N ALA A 192 -3.36 -14.15 20.10
CA ALA A 192 -4.10 -13.64 18.95
C ALA A 192 -5.38 -12.89 19.35
N ASP A 193 -6.13 -13.39 20.32
CA ASP A 193 -7.38 -12.76 20.80
C ASP A 193 -7.10 -11.46 21.57
N GLU A 194 -6.06 -11.46 22.36
CA GLU A 194 -5.64 -10.27 23.08
C GLU A 194 -5.13 -9.20 22.10
N LEU A 195 -4.30 -9.56 21.12
CA LEU A 195 -3.84 -8.65 20.07
C LEU A 195 -5.03 -7.98 19.37
N LYS A 196 -6.04 -8.76 18.96
CA LYS A 196 -7.25 -8.22 18.33
C LYS A 196 -7.94 -7.19 19.20
N THR A 197 -8.04 -7.48 20.49
CA THR A 197 -8.70 -6.62 21.49
C THR A 197 -7.91 -5.34 21.72
N GLN A 198 -6.59 -5.44 21.87
CA GLN A 198 -5.72 -4.30 22.12
C GLN A 198 -5.62 -3.40 20.90
N VAL A 199 -5.52 -3.97 19.69
CA VAL A 199 -5.51 -3.21 18.45
C VAL A 199 -6.79 -2.41 18.26
N ALA A 200 -7.96 -2.97 18.60
CA ALA A 200 -9.22 -2.24 18.54
C ALA A 200 -9.25 -0.99 19.43
N LYS A 201 -8.66 -1.09 20.63
CA LYS A 201 -8.54 0.06 21.55
C LYS A 201 -7.49 1.07 21.10
N MET A 202 -6.32 0.57 20.71
CA MET A 202 -5.20 1.36 20.23
C MET A 202 -5.56 2.25 19.04
N MET A 203 -6.31 1.73 18.08
CA MET A 203 -6.77 2.48 16.91
C MET A 203 -7.77 3.60 17.24
N GLN A 204 -8.39 3.56 18.41
CA GLN A 204 -9.32 4.58 18.89
C GLN A 204 -8.66 5.58 19.84
N ASP A 205 -7.41 5.34 20.23
CA ASP A 205 -6.67 6.21 21.16
C ASP A 205 -5.90 7.31 20.40
N PRO A 206 -6.35 8.57 20.46
CA PRO A 206 -5.69 9.68 19.78
C PRO A 206 -4.26 9.96 20.31
N GLU A 207 -3.92 9.45 21.51
CA GLU A 207 -2.58 9.56 22.06
C GLU A 207 -1.57 8.69 21.28
N CYS A 208 -2.03 7.67 20.57
CA CYS A 208 -1.17 6.80 19.77
C CYS A 208 -0.87 7.37 18.36
N GLY A 209 -1.46 8.51 17.99
CA GLY A 209 -1.42 9.07 16.64
C GLY A 209 -2.62 8.63 15.80
N VAL A 210 -2.59 8.90 14.51
CA VAL A 210 -3.65 8.48 13.57
C VAL A 210 -3.22 7.16 12.93
N ILE A 211 -3.81 6.06 13.39
CA ILE A 211 -3.48 4.72 12.91
C ILE A 211 -4.45 4.36 11.77
N PHE A 212 -3.93 4.17 10.56
CA PHE A 212 -4.71 3.76 9.39
C PHE A 212 -4.83 2.26 9.28
N ARG A 213 -3.75 1.54 9.59
CA ARG A 213 -3.71 0.10 9.41
C ARG A 213 -2.80 -0.58 10.43
N VAL A 214 -3.23 -1.74 10.90
CA VAL A 214 -2.39 -2.66 11.66
C VAL A 214 -2.40 -4.03 10.98
N LYS A 215 -1.22 -4.56 10.69
CA LYS A 215 -1.02 -5.95 10.24
C LYS A 215 -0.28 -6.70 11.34
N GLY A 216 -0.79 -7.83 11.77
CA GLY A 216 -0.14 -8.68 12.77
C GLY A 216 -0.04 -10.11 12.28
N PHE A 217 1.10 -10.73 12.56
CA PHE A 217 1.31 -12.16 12.35
C PHE A 217 1.76 -12.73 13.69
N VAL A 218 0.89 -13.50 14.32
CA VAL A 218 1.10 -14.07 15.65
C VAL A 218 0.65 -15.52 15.68
N LYS A 219 1.02 -16.25 16.72
CA LYS A 219 0.52 -17.60 16.93
C LYS A 219 -0.69 -17.59 17.88
N ASP A 220 -1.64 -18.46 17.60
CA ASP A 220 -2.70 -18.76 18.56
C ASP A 220 -2.21 -19.71 19.67
N ASP A 221 -3.08 -20.00 20.63
CA ASP A 221 -2.75 -20.90 21.75
C ASP A 221 -2.45 -22.34 21.31
N ALA A 222 -2.86 -22.74 20.12
CA ALA A 222 -2.57 -24.04 19.52
C ALA A 222 -1.26 -24.02 18.72
N GLY A 223 -0.60 -22.88 18.60
CA GLY A 223 0.64 -22.69 17.83
C GLY A 223 0.42 -22.48 16.34
N SER A 224 -0.82 -22.30 15.89
CA SER A 224 -1.16 -22.03 14.49
C SER A 224 -0.96 -20.55 14.18
N TRP A 225 -0.47 -20.27 12.97
CA TRP A 225 -0.28 -18.90 12.53
C TRP A 225 -1.59 -18.21 12.21
N MET A 226 -1.73 -17.00 12.76
CA MET A 226 -2.87 -16.13 12.56
C MET A 226 -2.42 -14.79 11.98
N GLN A 227 -3.15 -14.28 11.01
CA GLN A 227 -2.96 -12.95 10.45
C GLN A 227 -4.05 -12.02 10.97
N LEU A 228 -3.66 -10.97 11.67
CA LEU A 228 -4.50 -9.81 11.95
C LEU A 228 -4.38 -8.80 10.81
N ASN A 229 -5.51 -8.28 10.37
CA ASN A 229 -5.57 -7.07 9.54
C ASN A 229 -6.66 -6.16 10.10
N ALA A 230 -6.26 -4.96 10.51
CA ALA A 230 -7.14 -3.96 11.08
C ALA A 230 -7.05 -2.65 10.31
N THR A 231 -8.19 -2.03 10.06
CA THR A 231 -8.37 -0.69 9.48
C THR A 231 -9.40 0.07 10.31
N GLY A 232 -9.65 1.33 10.02
CA GLY A 232 -10.71 2.12 10.67
C GLY A 232 -12.12 1.50 10.55
N HIS A 233 -12.32 0.61 9.57
CA HIS A 233 -13.63 0.01 9.28
C HIS A 233 -13.77 -1.43 9.75
N GLU A 234 -12.68 -2.19 9.83
CA GLU A 234 -12.73 -3.63 10.07
C GLU A 234 -11.50 -4.14 10.82
N ILE A 235 -11.71 -5.10 11.69
CA ILE A 235 -10.65 -5.89 12.32
C ILE A 235 -10.91 -7.36 12.06
N SER A 236 -10.08 -7.96 11.22
CA SER A 236 -10.16 -9.38 10.87
C SER A 236 -8.98 -10.17 11.41
N MET A 237 -9.21 -11.43 11.77
CA MET A 237 -8.21 -12.39 12.16
C MET A 237 -8.44 -13.67 11.38
N LYS A 238 -7.44 -14.13 10.62
CA LYS A 238 -7.57 -15.32 9.75
C LYS A 238 -6.38 -16.26 9.94
N PRO A 239 -6.59 -17.58 9.90
CA PRO A 239 -5.47 -18.54 9.90
C PRO A 239 -4.68 -18.44 8.59
N ILE A 240 -3.36 -18.64 8.70
CA ILE A 240 -2.44 -18.71 7.56
C ILE A 240 -1.51 -19.92 7.72
N GLY A 241 -0.89 -20.35 6.61
CA GLY A 241 -0.04 -21.55 6.60
C GLY A 241 1.27 -21.38 7.36
N ASP A 242 1.91 -20.22 7.22
CA ASP A 242 3.19 -19.89 7.85
C ASP A 242 3.30 -18.38 8.10
N GLY A 243 4.21 -17.94 8.97
CA GLY A 243 4.37 -16.54 9.31
C GLY A 243 5.67 -16.24 10.05
N GLN A 244 5.96 -14.96 10.18
CA GLN A 244 6.98 -14.43 11.06
C GLN A 244 6.30 -13.53 12.08
N GLU A 245 6.62 -13.71 13.36
CA GLU A 245 6.01 -12.93 14.44
C GLU A 245 6.40 -11.46 14.32
N VAL A 246 5.43 -10.64 13.91
CA VAL A 246 5.58 -9.19 13.76
C VAL A 246 4.21 -8.53 13.76
N VAL A 247 4.13 -7.36 14.40
CA VAL A 247 3.00 -6.43 14.27
C VAL A 247 3.52 -5.15 13.63
N ILE A 248 2.85 -4.72 12.57
CA ILE A 248 3.20 -3.53 11.79
C ILE A 248 2.05 -2.54 11.96
N VAL A 249 2.36 -1.36 12.47
CA VAL A 249 1.41 -0.26 12.65
C VAL A 249 1.76 0.84 11.64
N ILE A 250 0.79 1.21 10.81
CA ILE A 250 0.95 2.21 9.75
C ILE A 250 0.01 3.37 10.05
N GLY A 251 0.53 4.59 10.00
CA GLY A 251 -0.26 5.78 10.30
C GLY A 251 0.55 7.07 10.27
N GLU A 252 -0.06 8.13 10.75
CA GLU A 252 0.55 9.46 10.87
C GLU A 252 0.81 9.82 12.32
N GLN A 253 1.94 10.51 12.56
CA GLN A 253 2.32 11.01 13.89
C GLN A 253 2.29 9.91 14.97
N LEU A 254 2.66 8.69 14.60
CA LEU A 254 2.62 7.54 15.50
C LEU A 254 3.48 7.77 16.74
N LYS A 255 2.95 7.38 17.90
CA LYS A 255 3.63 7.46 19.20
C LYS A 255 4.00 6.05 19.66
N GLU A 256 5.24 5.66 19.36
CA GLU A 256 5.73 4.31 19.68
C GLU A 256 5.51 3.91 21.14
N ASP A 257 5.79 4.80 22.10
CA ASP A 257 5.60 4.53 23.53
C ASP A 257 4.13 4.29 23.92
N CYS A 258 3.19 4.95 23.24
CA CYS A 258 1.77 4.70 23.44
C CYS A 258 1.37 3.35 22.86
N ILE A 259 1.78 3.06 21.64
CA ILE A 259 1.46 1.81 20.93
C ILE A 259 2.04 0.60 21.68
N ARG A 260 3.28 0.69 22.20
CA ARG A 260 3.90 -0.36 23.01
C ARG A 260 3.09 -0.75 24.23
N LYS A 261 2.45 0.20 24.90
CA LYS A 261 1.60 -0.09 26.08
C LYS A 261 0.43 -1.03 25.75
N TYR A 262 -0.06 -1.00 24.52
CA TYR A 262 -1.13 -1.90 24.07
C TYR A 262 -0.61 -3.26 23.62
N LEU A 263 0.62 -3.32 23.09
CA LEU A 263 1.16 -4.53 22.48
C LEU A 263 2.06 -5.35 23.43
N GLU A 264 2.60 -4.75 24.49
CA GLU A 264 3.56 -5.38 25.41
C GLU A 264 3.04 -5.55 26.84
N ASN A 265 1.75 -5.36 27.10
CA ASN A 265 1.14 -5.55 28.45
C ASN A 265 0.75 -6.98 28.70
#